data_3103bf3532d39fdafc008d8c858b0b5b
#
_entry.id   3103bf3532d39fdafc008d8c858b0b5b
#
_cell.length_a   1.000
_cell.length_b   1.000
_cell.length_c   1.000
_cell.angle_alpha   90.00
_cell.angle_beta   90.00
_cell.angle_gamma   90.00
#
_symmetry.space_group_name_H-M   'P 1'
#
loop_
_entity.id
_entity.type
_entity.pdbx_description
1 polymer ?
#
loop_
_entity_poly.entity_id
_entity_poly.type
_entity_poly.pdbx_seq_one_letter_code
_entity_poly.pdbx_strand_id
1 'polypeptide(L)'
;MMTIMDYNQKADTSSPAVSSSRQDPNPKNIIVGVGEDLIQLKDRLLGQPSKALQIIPIVGMGGIGKTTMARNLYDDPSVISHFDTHAWATISQDYNKQKLQHVLLSLLECVIGKSNIDEMLSKTDDELSLCLHCSEFQYLPLTPEFHMHQALKSRRYLIVLDDVWDVKPWDDTRRFFPDDNNGSRIIVTTRESSVADYTGSGSSHHQMNLLKDDDSWNLLRQKVFAPEETCSPELENVGKKIAKDCRGLPLAIHVIGGILSQAETNQDFWEQVSDNVSSTVADKDEHFSNILSLSYNHLPNHLKPCFLYMGAFPEDYEIRSSKLVNLLVAEGFVRPMSDKSLEEAAKTHLKALVDRNLIFVSQQGVMGMRKATAYMIS
;
A
#
# COMPACT_ATOMS: atom_id res chain seq x y z
N MET A 1 39.45 42.69 33.44
CA MET A 1 40.23 42.38 34.66
C MET A 1 39.67 41.06 35.20
N MET A 2 40.53 40.04 35.19
CA MET A 2 40.53 38.80 36.00
C MET A 2 39.30 37.90 35.93
N THR A 3 39.39 36.61 35.92
CA THR A 3 40.43 35.60 35.64
C THR A 3 39.73 34.25 35.72
N ILE A 4 40.08 33.37 34.84
CA ILE A 4 40.02 31.91 34.78
C ILE A 4 40.06 31.24 36.15
N MET A 5 39.28 30.15 36.36
CA MET A 5 39.87 28.89 36.85
C MET A 5 38.96 27.69 36.65
N ASP A 6 39.53 26.69 36.01
CA ASP A 6 39.15 25.28 35.94
C ASP A 6 38.95 24.61 37.29
N TYR A 7 38.08 23.63 37.35
CA TYR A 7 38.34 22.43 38.15
C TYR A 7 37.69 21.18 37.51
N ASN A 8 38.57 20.34 37.01
CA ASN A 8 38.37 18.92 36.75
C ASN A 8 38.34 18.13 38.06
N GLN A 9 37.47 17.16 38.25
CA GLN A 9 37.80 15.77 38.61
C GLN A 9 36.61 14.88 38.92
N LYS A 10 36.53 13.79 38.15
CA LYS A 10 36.42 12.35 38.49
C LYS A 10 35.18 11.84 39.23
N ALA A 11 34.43 11.06 38.49
CA ALA A 11 34.26 9.59 38.59
C ALA A 11 33.54 9.07 39.85
N ASP A 12 32.38 8.42 39.66
CA ASP A 12 32.25 6.98 39.80
C ASP A 12 30.81 6.50 39.50
N THR A 13 30.76 5.54 38.63
CA THR A 13 29.94 4.30 38.55
C THR A 13 28.55 4.29 39.17
N SER A 14 27.52 4.21 38.33
CA SER A 14 26.50 3.19 38.39
C SER A 14 25.81 3.03 37.02
N SER A 15 25.98 1.88 36.43
CA SER A 15 25.37 1.34 35.20
C SER A 15 23.93 0.93 35.43
N PRO A 16 23.26 0.40 34.41
CA PRO A 16 22.51 1.11 33.38
C PRO A 16 21.05 0.70 33.43
N ALA A 17 20.18 1.63 33.19
CA ALA A 17 18.85 1.30 32.71
C ALA A 17 18.96 1.06 31.19
N VAL A 18 18.92 -0.19 30.78
CA VAL A 18 18.76 -0.62 29.41
C VAL A 18 17.35 -0.23 28.99
N SER A 19 17.21 0.96 28.42
CA SER A 19 16.08 1.26 27.55
C SER A 19 16.31 0.49 26.24
N SER A 20 15.76 -0.70 26.14
CA SER A 20 15.62 -1.38 24.86
C SER A 20 14.72 -0.51 23.97
N SER A 21 15.37 0.34 23.16
CA SER A 21 14.74 0.87 21.96
C SER A 21 14.44 -0.33 21.07
N ARG A 22 13.22 -0.86 21.17
CA ARG A 22 12.66 -1.71 20.12
C ARG A 22 12.72 -0.85 18.86
N GLN A 23 13.69 -1.12 18.00
CA GLN A 23 13.65 -0.71 16.62
C GLN A 23 12.36 -1.38 16.08
N ASP A 24 11.38 -0.54 15.71
CA ASP A 24 10.21 -1.01 14.97
C ASP A 24 10.75 -1.79 13.77
N PRO A 25 10.49 -3.09 13.64
CA PRO A 25 10.84 -3.79 12.42
C PRO A 25 9.99 -3.13 11.34
N ASN A 26 10.66 -2.51 10.38
CA ASN A 26 10.06 -2.14 9.10
C ASN A 26 9.25 -3.37 8.66
N PRO A 27 7.90 -3.31 8.52
CA PRO A 27 7.17 -4.45 8.05
C PRO A 27 7.56 -4.65 6.59
N LYS A 28 8.65 -5.39 6.35
CA LYS A 28 8.89 -6.00 5.05
C LYS A 28 7.59 -6.72 4.77
N ASN A 29 6.93 -6.36 3.67
CA ASN A 29 5.71 -7.03 3.24
C ASN A 29 5.95 -8.53 3.33
N ILE A 30 5.34 -9.16 4.35
CA ILE A 30 5.54 -10.59 4.62
C ILE A 30 4.82 -11.29 3.49
N ILE A 31 5.58 -11.87 2.57
CA ILE A 31 5.05 -12.67 1.48
C ILE A 31 5.09 -14.12 1.95
N VAL A 32 3.92 -14.69 2.15
CA VAL A 32 3.75 -16.11 2.49
C VAL A 32 2.94 -16.77 1.37
N GLY A 33 3.37 -17.95 0.93
CA GLY A 33 2.61 -18.79 0.00
C GLY A 33 2.59 -18.36 -1.46
N VAL A 34 3.23 -17.25 -1.83
CA VAL A 34 3.24 -16.72 -3.21
C VAL A 34 4.64 -16.64 -3.83
N GLY A 35 5.59 -17.42 -3.28
CA GLY A 35 6.99 -17.40 -3.76
C GLY A 35 7.13 -17.85 -5.21
N GLU A 36 6.37 -18.86 -5.64
CA GLU A 36 6.36 -19.34 -7.03
C GLU A 36 5.80 -18.29 -7.98
N ASP A 37 4.71 -17.64 -7.61
CA ASP A 37 4.09 -16.55 -8.38
C ASP A 37 5.07 -15.37 -8.55
N LEU A 38 5.78 -15.02 -7.46
CA LEU A 38 6.78 -13.96 -7.49
C LEU A 38 7.93 -14.28 -8.45
N ILE A 39 8.44 -15.52 -8.43
CA ILE A 39 9.51 -15.98 -9.33
C ILE A 39 9.03 -15.92 -10.78
N GLN A 40 7.85 -16.46 -11.10
CA GLN A 40 7.29 -16.44 -12.44
C GLN A 40 7.08 -15.02 -12.98
N LEU A 41 6.54 -14.12 -12.17
CA LEU A 41 6.35 -12.73 -12.55
C LEU A 41 7.69 -12.00 -12.74
N LYS A 42 8.66 -12.28 -11.87
CA LYS A 42 10.01 -11.73 -11.97
C LYS A 42 10.70 -12.20 -13.25
N ASP A 43 10.57 -13.47 -13.62
CA ASP A 43 11.08 -14.02 -14.86
C ASP A 43 10.42 -13.36 -16.10
N ARG A 44 9.13 -13.04 -16.04
CA ARG A 44 8.44 -12.28 -17.10
C ARG A 44 8.93 -10.84 -17.20
N LEU A 45 9.29 -10.20 -16.08
CA LEU A 45 9.83 -8.83 -16.06
C LEU A 45 11.25 -8.76 -16.60
N LEU A 46 12.12 -9.69 -16.19
CA LEU A 46 13.56 -9.66 -16.46
C LEU A 46 13.95 -10.54 -17.65
N GLY A 47 13.14 -11.56 -17.95
CA GLY A 47 13.39 -12.53 -19.02
C GLY A 47 13.37 -11.88 -20.40
N GLN A 48 14.16 -12.45 -21.31
CA GLN A 48 14.32 -11.96 -22.69
C GLN A 48 13.69 -12.87 -23.74
N PRO A 49 12.39 -12.87 -23.98
CA PRO A 49 11.95 -13.32 -25.31
C PRO A 49 11.56 -12.14 -26.22
N SER A 50 11.20 -10.99 -25.71
CA SER A 50 10.76 -9.86 -26.54
C SER A 50 11.31 -8.54 -26.04
N LYS A 51 11.89 -7.78 -26.97
CA LYS A 51 12.27 -6.38 -26.73
C LYS A 51 11.07 -5.43 -26.79
N ALA A 52 9.95 -5.87 -27.36
CA ALA A 52 8.72 -5.07 -27.42
C ALA A 52 8.15 -4.81 -26.02
N LEU A 53 7.43 -3.73 -25.88
CA LEU A 53 6.67 -3.41 -24.67
C LEU A 53 5.73 -4.57 -24.32
N GLN A 54 5.84 -5.08 -23.11
CA GLN A 54 4.94 -6.12 -22.60
C GLN A 54 4.10 -5.61 -21.44
N ILE A 55 2.82 -5.96 -21.49
CA ILE A 55 1.88 -5.76 -20.41
C ILE A 55 1.75 -7.07 -19.62
N ILE A 56 1.82 -6.99 -18.31
CA ILE A 56 1.74 -8.12 -17.38
C ILE A 56 0.54 -7.89 -16.46
N PRO A 57 -0.66 -8.37 -16.84
CA PRO A 57 -1.83 -8.27 -15.99
C PRO A 57 -1.74 -9.26 -14.83
N ILE A 58 -2.03 -8.78 -13.62
CA ILE A 58 -2.19 -9.57 -12.39
C ILE A 58 -3.65 -9.48 -11.97
N VAL A 59 -4.37 -10.58 -12.00
CA VAL A 59 -5.80 -10.62 -11.74
C VAL A 59 -6.14 -11.48 -10.51
N GLY A 60 -7.19 -11.09 -9.80
CA GLY A 60 -7.69 -11.85 -8.65
C GLY A 60 -8.65 -11.02 -7.80
N MET A 61 -9.37 -11.67 -6.92
CA MET A 61 -10.35 -11.03 -6.06
C MET A 61 -9.76 -9.96 -5.13
N GLY A 62 -10.63 -9.13 -4.55
CA GLY A 62 -10.25 -8.16 -3.53
C GLY A 62 -9.55 -8.83 -2.34
N GLY A 63 -8.49 -8.18 -1.81
CA GLY A 63 -7.78 -8.69 -0.64
C GLY A 63 -6.85 -9.89 -0.86
N ILE A 64 -6.71 -10.42 -2.10
CA ILE A 64 -5.85 -11.57 -2.41
C ILE A 64 -4.35 -11.24 -2.42
N GLY A 65 -4.00 -9.94 -2.44
CA GLY A 65 -2.59 -9.51 -2.39
C GLY A 65 -2.00 -9.02 -3.71
N LYS A 66 -2.80 -8.67 -4.74
CA LYS A 66 -2.32 -8.16 -6.04
C LYS A 66 -1.38 -6.96 -5.90
N THR A 67 -1.82 -5.93 -5.19
CA THR A 67 -1.01 -4.73 -4.90
C THR A 67 0.27 -5.07 -4.13
N THR A 68 0.19 -5.99 -3.17
CA THR A 68 1.35 -6.47 -2.42
C THR A 68 2.35 -7.18 -3.34
N MET A 69 1.86 -8.05 -4.24
CA MET A 69 2.69 -8.72 -5.24
C MET A 69 3.37 -7.73 -6.17
N ALA A 70 2.60 -6.80 -6.75
CA ALA A 70 3.14 -5.75 -7.62
C ALA A 70 4.16 -4.87 -6.89
N ARG A 71 3.93 -4.55 -5.60
CA ARG A 71 4.85 -3.75 -4.79
C ARG A 71 6.18 -4.47 -4.54
N ASN A 72 6.11 -5.77 -4.22
CA ASN A 72 7.33 -6.56 -4.01
C ASN A 72 8.17 -6.69 -5.29
N LEU A 73 7.53 -6.81 -6.45
CA LEU A 73 8.22 -6.78 -7.73
C LEU A 73 8.84 -5.41 -8.01
N TYR A 74 8.08 -4.34 -7.75
CA TYR A 74 8.51 -2.96 -7.97
C TYR A 74 9.70 -2.57 -7.10
N ASP A 75 9.74 -3.03 -5.85
CA ASP A 75 10.79 -2.73 -4.87
C ASP A 75 11.95 -3.75 -4.90
N ASP A 76 11.90 -4.79 -5.76
CA ASP A 76 12.96 -5.79 -5.87
C ASP A 76 14.24 -5.19 -6.46
N PRO A 77 15.41 -5.33 -5.79
CA PRO A 77 16.67 -4.72 -6.24
C PRO A 77 17.08 -5.12 -7.66
N SER A 78 16.79 -6.36 -8.09
CA SER A 78 17.12 -6.82 -9.44
C SER A 78 16.19 -6.22 -10.50
N VAL A 79 14.93 -5.96 -10.14
CA VAL A 79 13.98 -5.25 -10.99
C VAL A 79 14.36 -3.77 -11.09
N ILE A 80 14.65 -3.12 -9.95
CA ILE A 80 15.10 -1.73 -9.92
C ILE A 80 16.34 -1.52 -10.79
N SER A 81 17.33 -2.42 -10.71
CA SER A 81 18.55 -2.28 -11.50
C SER A 81 18.37 -2.57 -13.01
N HIS A 82 17.27 -3.24 -13.39
CA HIS A 82 17.00 -3.63 -14.78
C HIS A 82 16.36 -2.52 -15.61
N PHE A 83 15.58 -1.64 -14.99
CA PHE A 83 14.85 -0.58 -15.66
C PHE A 83 15.46 0.79 -15.34
N ASP A 84 15.54 1.67 -16.34
CA ASP A 84 16.10 3.03 -16.19
C ASP A 84 15.13 3.95 -15.45
N THR A 85 13.84 3.63 -15.47
CA THR A 85 12.76 4.47 -14.93
C THR A 85 11.65 3.60 -14.37
N HIS A 86 11.14 4.00 -13.21
CA HIS A 86 10.05 3.33 -12.51
C HIS A 86 8.95 4.33 -12.15
N ALA A 87 7.70 3.95 -12.38
CA ALA A 87 6.56 4.77 -11.96
C ALA A 87 5.40 3.90 -11.47
N TRP A 88 4.65 4.44 -10.51
CA TRP A 88 3.48 3.80 -9.92
C TRP A 88 2.32 4.77 -9.88
N ALA A 89 1.14 4.32 -10.33
CA ALA A 89 -0.11 5.04 -10.13
C ALA A 89 -1.22 4.06 -9.77
N THR A 90 -2.10 4.47 -8.86
CA THR A 90 -3.34 3.76 -8.52
C THR A 90 -4.50 4.38 -9.30
N ILE A 91 -5.33 3.54 -9.90
CA ILE A 91 -6.46 3.95 -10.73
C ILE A 91 -7.73 3.91 -9.89
N SER A 92 -8.34 5.07 -9.68
CA SER A 92 -9.59 5.17 -8.92
C SER A 92 -10.76 4.53 -9.67
N GLN A 93 -11.66 3.86 -8.93
CA GLN A 93 -12.91 3.28 -9.46
C GLN A 93 -13.77 4.32 -10.20
N ASP A 94 -13.94 5.51 -9.61
CA ASP A 94 -14.65 6.64 -10.27
C ASP A 94 -13.74 7.36 -11.27
N TYR A 95 -13.43 6.74 -12.38
CA TYR A 95 -12.54 7.29 -13.38
C TYR A 95 -13.19 8.42 -14.21
N ASN A 96 -12.49 9.56 -14.33
CA ASN A 96 -12.87 10.67 -15.19
C ASN A 96 -11.62 11.43 -15.69
N LYS A 97 -11.82 12.44 -16.58
CA LYS A 97 -10.70 13.22 -17.15
C LYS A 97 -9.82 13.92 -16.10
N GLN A 98 -10.40 14.41 -15.00
CA GLN A 98 -9.61 15.06 -13.94
C GLN A 98 -8.73 14.03 -13.22
N LYS A 99 -9.27 12.83 -12.97
CA LYS A 99 -8.50 11.73 -12.37
C LYS A 99 -7.42 11.20 -13.30
N LEU A 100 -7.64 11.19 -14.63
CA LEU A 100 -6.60 10.90 -15.61
C LEU A 100 -5.40 11.86 -15.46
N GLN A 101 -5.66 13.17 -15.33
CA GLN A 101 -4.60 14.15 -15.12
C GLN A 101 -3.82 13.88 -13.83
N HIS A 102 -4.50 13.50 -12.74
CA HIS A 102 -3.83 13.11 -11.49
C HIS A 102 -2.95 11.87 -11.64
N VAL A 103 -3.43 10.85 -12.36
CA VAL A 103 -2.66 9.63 -12.66
C VAL A 103 -1.40 9.99 -13.45
N LEU A 104 -1.53 10.80 -14.49
CA LEU A 104 -0.40 11.24 -15.32
C LEU A 104 0.61 12.07 -14.54
N LEU A 105 0.13 13.01 -13.70
CA LEU A 105 1.00 13.81 -12.85
C LEU A 105 1.73 12.94 -11.81
N SER A 106 1.07 11.95 -11.22
CA SER A 106 1.70 11.01 -10.29
C SER A 106 2.80 10.18 -10.98
N LEU A 107 2.53 9.69 -12.19
CA LEU A 107 3.53 8.97 -12.97
C LEU A 107 4.70 9.88 -13.37
N LEU A 108 4.43 11.13 -13.79
CA LEU A 108 5.45 12.11 -14.11
C LEU A 108 6.31 12.46 -12.88
N GLU A 109 5.69 12.62 -11.70
CA GLU A 109 6.42 12.87 -10.45
C GLU A 109 7.45 11.77 -10.16
N CYS A 110 7.09 10.51 -10.44
CA CYS A 110 8.01 9.39 -10.33
C CYS A 110 9.15 9.45 -11.35
N VAL A 111 8.86 9.85 -12.59
CA VAL A 111 9.80 9.78 -13.74
C VAL A 111 10.78 10.95 -13.74
N ILE A 112 10.33 12.18 -13.53
CA ILE A 112 11.13 13.40 -13.66
C ILE A 112 11.35 14.15 -12.33
N GLY A 113 10.66 13.76 -11.27
CA GLY A 113 10.73 14.39 -9.96
C GLY A 113 9.83 15.61 -9.81
N LYS A 114 9.40 15.87 -8.58
CA LYS A 114 8.41 16.90 -8.26
C LYS A 114 8.86 18.32 -8.61
N SER A 115 10.14 18.68 -8.33
CA SER A 115 10.69 19.99 -8.64
C SER A 115 10.62 20.34 -10.13
N ASN A 116 10.81 19.34 -10.99
CA ASN A 116 10.77 19.53 -12.43
C ASN A 116 9.31 19.71 -12.93
N ILE A 117 8.34 19.08 -12.26
CA ILE A 117 6.90 19.28 -12.55
C ILE A 117 6.48 20.69 -12.17
N ASP A 118 6.85 21.16 -10.99
CA ASP A 118 6.52 22.51 -10.52
C ASP A 118 7.10 23.59 -11.48
N GLU A 119 8.33 23.37 -11.95
CA GLU A 119 8.95 24.23 -12.97
C GLU A 119 8.22 24.13 -14.32
N MET A 120 7.83 22.93 -14.74
CA MET A 120 7.08 22.69 -15.98
C MET A 120 5.72 23.37 -15.96
N LEU A 121 4.97 23.24 -14.87
CA LEU A 121 3.65 23.84 -14.70
C LEU A 121 3.72 25.37 -14.61
N SER A 122 4.78 25.94 -14.01
CA SER A 122 4.99 27.40 -13.94
C SER A 122 5.30 28.03 -15.31
N LYS A 123 5.99 27.29 -16.18
CA LYS A 123 6.32 27.78 -17.56
C LYS A 123 5.12 27.76 -18.50
N THR A 124 4.12 26.89 -18.27
CA THR A 124 2.94 26.82 -19.14
C THR A 124 2.06 28.06 -19.08
N ASP A 125 2.01 28.77 -17.95
CA ASP A 125 1.21 30.00 -17.82
C ASP A 125 1.88 31.22 -18.48
N ASP A 126 3.22 31.29 -18.46
CA ASP A 126 3.97 32.39 -19.06
C ASP A 126 4.16 32.23 -20.59
N GLU A 127 4.38 30.99 -21.08
CA GLU A 127 4.55 30.69 -22.51
C GLU A 127 3.24 30.74 -23.29
N LEU A 128 2.08 30.42 -22.68
CA LEU A 128 0.77 30.63 -23.31
C LEU A 128 0.50 32.10 -23.62
N SER A 129 1.05 33.01 -22.83
CA SER A 129 0.94 34.45 -23.07
C SER A 129 1.85 34.95 -24.20
N LEU A 130 3.01 34.31 -24.43
CA LEU A 130 3.96 34.68 -25.48
C LEU A 130 3.63 34.06 -26.85
N CYS A 131 3.04 32.84 -26.88
CA CYS A 131 2.76 32.11 -28.12
C CYS A 131 1.53 32.61 -28.90
N LEU A 132 0.73 33.52 -28.35
CA LEU A 132 -0.39 34.15 -29.08
C LEU A 132 0.07 35.05 -30.25
N HIS A 133 1.37 35.30 -30.42
CA HIS A 133 1.92 36.17 -31.45
C HIS A 133 2.77 35.52 -32.56
N CYS A 134 2.96 34.16 -32.53
CA CYS A 134 3.76 33.45 -33.51
C CYS A 134 2.88 32.56 -34.39
N SER A 135 2.63 33.03 -35.62
CA SER A 135 1.73 32.39 -36.61
C SER A 135 2.31 31.25 -37.41
N GLU A 136 3.47 30.68 -37.11
CA GLU A 136 4.15 29.69 -37.98
C GLU A 136 4.75 28.45 -37.32
N PHE A 137 4.52 28.16 -36.04
CA PHE A 137 4.92 26.88 -35.48
C PHE A 137 3.68 26.11 -35.02
N GLN A 138 3.52 24.91 -35.62
CA GLN A 138 2.55 23.89 -35.18
C GLN A 138 2.63 23.72 -33.69
N TYR A 139 1.59 24.16 -32.97
CA TYR A 139 1.41 24.01 -31.54
C TYR A 139 1.56 22.54 -31.15
N LEU A 140 2.70 22.14 -30.64
CA LEU A 140 2.80 20.96 -29.81
C LEU A 140 2.24 21.38 -28.44
N PRO A 141 1.09 20.86 -28.04
CA PRO A 141 0.55 21.19 -26.72
C PRO A 141 1.54 20.67 -25.67
N LEU A 142 2.01 21.56 -24.80
CA LEU A 142 2.79 21.26 -23.61
C LEU A 142 1.87 20.55 -22.57
N THR A 143 1.24 19.45 -22.96
CA THR A 143 0.35 18.68 -22.10
C THR A 143 1.13 17.66 -21.28
N PRO A 144 0.65 17.29 -20.08
CA PRO A 144 1.27 16.25 -19.26
C PRO A 144 1.52 14.95 -20.07
N GLU A 145 0.65 14.65 -21.01
CA GLU A 145 0.73 13.50 -21.90
C GLU A 145 1.99 13.54 -22.80
N PHE A 146 2.27 14.68 -23.39
CA PHE A 146 3.45 14.88 -24.22
C PHE A 146 4.73 14.72 -23.40
N HIS A 147 4.78 15.34 -22.22
CA HIS A 147 5.90 15.24 -21.31
C HIS A 147 6.14 13.81 -20.84
N MET A 148 5.07 13.05 -20.56
CA MET A 148 5.19 11.65 -20.20
C MET A 148 5.81 10.81 -21.30
N HIS A 149 5.32 10.97 -22.53
CA HIS A 149 5.87 10.26 -23.70
C HIS A 149 7.34 10.62 -23.92
N GLN A 150 7.70 11.91 -23.83
CA GLN A 150 9.09 12.35 -24.00
C GLN A 150 10.02 11.83 -22.87
N ALA A 151 9.54 11.84 -21.64
CA ALA A 151 10.32 11.40 -20.50
C ALA A 151 10.60 9.89 -20.50
N LEU A 152 9.73 9.10 -21.12
CA LEU A 152 9.89 7.64 -21.26
C LEU A 152 10.61 7.22 -22.52
N LYS A 153 10.68 8.10 -23.54
CA LYS A 153 11.28 7.79 -24.83
C LYS A 153 12.75 7.38 -24.68
N SER A 154 13.12 6.29 -25.34
CA SER A 154 14.44 5.69 -25.34
C SER A 154 14.93 5.17 -23.98
N ARG A 155 14.07 5.15 -22.95
CA ARG A 155 14.35 4.57 -21.64
C ARG A 155 13.61 3.24 -21.49
N ARG A 156 14.27 2.26 -20.89
CA ARG A 156 13.61 1.04 -20.43
C ARG A 156 12.86 1.35 -19.14
N TYR A 157 11.56 1.30 -19.16
CA TYR A 157 10.73 1.67 -18.01
C TYR A 157 9.90 0.51 -17.48
N LEU A 158 9.62 0.57 -16.16
CA LEU A 158 8.62 -0.23 -15.47
C LEU A 158 7.53 0.70 -14.95
N ILE A 159 6.30 0.50 -15.40
CA ILE A 159 5.14 1.23 -14.92
C ILE A 159 4.19 0.25 -14.24
N VAL A 160 3.65 0.63 -13.10
CA VAL A 160 2.59 -0.10 -12.41
C VAL A 160 1.32 0.76 -12.42
N LEU A 161 0.25 0.19 -13.01
CA LEU A 161 -1.11 0.71 -12.92
C LEU A 161 -1.89 -0.21 -11.99
N ASP A 162 -2.08 0.26 -10.76
CA ASP A 162 -2.67 -0.54 -9.69
C ASP A 162 -4.18 -0.31 -9.60
N ASP A 163 -4.93 -1.39 -9.38
CA ASP A 163 -6.38 -1.46 -9.18
C ASP A 163 -7.20 -0.87 -10.34
N VAL A 164 -6.94 -1.35 -11.56
CA VAL A 164 -7.68 -0.95 -12.78
C VAL A 164 -9.03 -1.67 -12.82
N TRP A 165 -10.13 -0.90 -12.86
CA TRP A 165 -11.50 -1.42 -12.79
C TRP A 165 -12.19 -1.57 -14.14
N ASP A 166 -11.74 -0.82 -15.16
CA ASP A 166 -12.34 -0.77 -16.49
C ASP A 166 -11.24 -0.65 -17.55
N VAL A 167 -11.57 -0.96 -18.78
CA VAL A 167 -10.67 -0.82 -19.95
C VAL A 167 -10.39 0.63 -20.32
N LYS A 168 -11.32 1.55 -20.02
CA LYS A 168 -11.20 2.95 -20.39
C LYS A 168 -9.96 3.66 -19.81
N PRO A 169 -9.63 3.53 -18.51
CA PRO A 169 -8.39 4.09 -17.98
C PRO A 169 -7.14 3.60 -18.72
N TRP A 170 -7.14 2.32 -19.10
CA TRP A 170 -6.06 1.75 -19.90
C TRP A 170 -5.98 2.38 -21.29
N ASP A 171 -7.09 2.46 -22.00
CA ASP A 171 -7.13 3.05 -23.36
C ASP A 171 -6.71 4.52 -23.37
N ASP A 172 -7.07 5.27 -22.34
CA ASP A 172 -6.68 6.66 -22.18
C ASP A 172 -5.20 6.85 -21.84
N THR A 173 -4.57 5.89 -21.14
CA THR A 173 -3.19 6.01 -20.67
C THR A 173 -2.17 5.33 -21.57
N ARG A 174 -2.50 4.20 -22.22
CA ARG A 174 -1.55 3.38 -23.00
C ARG A 174 -0.84 4.16 -24.12
N ARG A 175 -1.49 5.17 -24.69
CA ARG A 175 -0.93 6.02 -25.76
C ARG A 175 0.26 6.88 -25.32
N PHE A 176 0.49 7.02 -24.02
CA PHE A 176 1.60 7.78 -23.46
C PHE A 176 2.85 6.93 -23.23
N PHE A 177 2.74 5.62 -23.40
CA PHE A 177 3.81 4.67 -23.18
C PHE A 177 4.44 4.24 -24.50
N PRO A 178 5.61 4.80 -24.89
CA PRO A 178 6.25 4.45 -26.14
C PRO A 178 6.79 3.02 -26.14
N ASP A 179 6.63 2.32 -27.26
CA ASP A 179 7.31 1.05 -27.51
C ASP A 179 8.54 1.29 -28.40
N ASP A 180 9.67 1.49 -27.74
CA ASP A 180 10.97 1.69 -28.41
C ASP A 180 11.73 0.36 -28.62
N ASN A 181 11.07 -0.78 -28.47
CA ASN A 181 11.68 -2.11 -28.54
C ASN A 181 12.91 -2.27 -27.62
N ASN A 182 12.86 -1.70 -26.44
CA ASN A 182 13.95 -1.68 -25.45
C ASN A 182 13.71 -2.60 -24.25
N GLY A 183 12.58 -3.31 -24.22
CA GLY A 183 12.21 -4.24 -23.15
C GLY A 183 11.46 -3.60 -21.99
N SER A 184 10.78 -2.46 -22.22
CA SER A 184 9.90 -1.84 -21.23
C SER A 184 8.75 -2.76 -20.81
N ARG A 185 8.24 -2.59 -19.59
CA ARG A 185 7.19 -3.41 -19.00
C ARG A 185 6.13 -2.55 -18.30
N ILE A 186 4.87 -3.03 -18.35
CA ILE A 186 3.76 -2.43 -17.60
C ILE A 186 3.08 -3.54 -16.81
N ILE A 187 2.99 -3.39 -15.50
CA ILE A 187 2.17 -4.24 -14.63
C ILE A 187 0.81 -3.57 -14.49
N VAL A 188 -0.26 -4.35 -14.67
CA VAL A 188 -1.63 -3.91 -14.44
C VAL A 188 -2.25 -4.82 -13.40
N THR A 189 -2.67 -4.31 -12.25
CA THR A 189 -3.45 -5.12 -11.32
C THR A 189 -4.94 -4.83 -11.48
N THR A 190 -5.77 -5.87 -11.43
CA THR A 190 -7.22 -5.75 -11.60
C THR A 190 -7.98 -6.85 -10.88
N ARG A 191 -9.24 -6.58 -10.54
CA ARG A 191 -10.19 -7.60 -10.05
C ARG A 191 -10.95 -8.26 -11.21
N GLU A 192 -10.98 -7.60 -12.37
CA GLU A 192 -11.78 -7.98 -13.53
C GLU A 192 -10.95 -8.76 -14.55
N SER A 193 -11.33 -10.03 -14.81
CA SER A 193 -10.65 -10.85 -15.82
C SER A 193 -10.76 -10.26 -17.22
N SER A 194 -11.89 -9.62 -17.54
CA SER A 194 -12.13 -8.95 -18.83
C SER A 194 -11.13 -7.81 -19.08
N VAL A 195 -10.77 -7.06 -18.02
CA VAL A 195 -9.75 -6.00 -18.09
C VAL A 195 -8.36 -6.61 -18.30
N ALA A 196 -8.05 -7.70 -17.58
CA ALA A 196 -6.77 -8.40 -17.73
C ALA A 196 -6.57 -8.96 -19.15
N ASP A 197 -7.60 -9.58 -19.71
CA ASP A 197 -7.57 -10.13 -21.07
C ASP A 197 -7.40 -9.03 -22.13
N TYR A 198 -8.13 -7.92 -21.94
CA TYR A 198 -8.05 -6.77 -22.85
C TYR A 198 -6.68 -6.09 -22.81
N THR A 199 -6.16 -5.82 -21.62
CA THR A 199 -4.87 -5.14 -21.44
C THR A 199 -3.70 -6.00 -21.86
N GLY A 200 -3.78 -7.32 -21.64
CA GLY A 200 -2.72 -8.28 -21.97
C GLY A 200 -2.52 -8.52 -23.47
N SER A 201 -3.46 -8.11 -24.34
CA SER A 201 -3.37 -8.20 -25.81
C SER A 201 -2.83 -9.55 -26.34
N GLY A 202 -3.28 -10.67 -25.73
CA GLY A 202 -2.86 -12.03 -26.11
C GLY A 202 -1.68 -12.60 -25.29
N SER A 203 -1.12 -11.86 -24.35
CA SER A 203 -0.27 -12.44 -23.31
C SER A 203 -1.15 -12.99 -22.18
N SER A 204 -0.78 -14.18 -21.64
CA SER A 204 -1.52 -14.73 -20.50
C SER A 204 -1.43 -13.81 -19.28
N HIS A 205 -2.57 -13.46 -18.70
CA HIS A 205 -2.59 -12.80 -17.41
C HIS A 205 -2.09 -13.74 -16.29
N HIS A 206 -1.60 -13.19 -15.21
CA HIS A 206 -1.22 -13.93 -14.02
C HIS A 206 -2.41 -13.96 -13.06
N GLN A 207 -2.97 -15.16 -12.87
CA GLN A 207 -4.06 -15.37 -11.92
C GLN A 207 -3.50 -15.58 -10.52
N MET A 208 -3.87 -14.70 -9.58
CA MET A 208 -3.54 -14.89 -8.16
C MET A 208 -4.36 -16.03 -7.55
N ASN A 209 -3.71 -16.89 -6.80
CA ASN A 209 -4.33 -18.01 -6.10
C ASN A 209 -4.52 -17.70 -4.61
N LEU A 210 -5.54 -18.32 -4.01
CA LEU A 210 -5.72 -18.29 -2.56
C LEU A 210 -4.58 -19.06 -1.88
N LEU A 211 -4.22 -18.65 -0.66
CA LEU A 211 -3.21 -19.34 0.14
C LEU A 211 -3.68 -20.75 0.50
N LYS A 212 -2.74 -21.68 0.54
CA LYS A 212 -2.97 -23.02 1.11
C LYS A 212 -3.14 -22.93 2.63
N ASP A 213 -3.72 -23.98 3.23
CA ASP A 213 -3.98 -24.01 4.68
C ASP A 213 -2.71 -23.76 5.52
N ASP A 214 -1.59 -24.37 5.13
CA ASP A 214 -0.30 -24.21 5.83
C ASP A 214 0.26 -22.78 5.69
N ASP A 215 0.14 -22.18 4.52
CA ASP A 215 0.55 -20.79 4.26
C ASP A 215 -0.35 -19.81 5.00
N SER A 216 -1.65 -20.10 5.07
CA SER A 216 -2.64 -19.33 5.83
C SER A 216 -2.30 -19.31 7.32
N TRP A 217 -1.97 -20.48 7.89
CA TRP A 217 -1.51 -20.57 9.27
C TRP A 217 -0.17 -19.84 9.48
N ASN A 218 0.79 -20.02 8.59
CA ASN A 218 2.08 -19.32 8.67
C ASN A 218 1.90 -17.79 8.67
N LEU A 219 1.01 -17.28 7.81
CA LEU A 219 0.70 -15.85 7.76
C LEU A 219 0.04 -15.37 9.06
N LEU A 220 -0.95 -16.12 9.58
CA LEU A 220 -1.62 -15.78 10.83
C LEU A 220 -0.62 -15.78 12.01
N ARG A 221 0.19 -16.82 12.11
CA ARG A 221 1.21 -16.95 13.15
C ARG A 221 2.18 -15.77 13.16
N GLN A 222 2.70 -15.38 11.98
CA GLN A 222 3.61 -14.25 11.87
C GLN A 222 2.97 -12.89 12.22
N LYS A 223 1.64 -12.81 12.13
CA LYS A 223 0.91 -11.59 12.52
C LYS A 223 0.64 -11.49 14.01
N VAL A 224 0.46 -12.62 14.67
CA VAL A 224 0.07 -12.66 16.08
C VAL A 224 1.29 -12.77 16.99
N PHE A 225 2.28 -13.59 16.63
CA PHE A 225 3.43 -13.88 17.47
C PHE A 225 4.69 -13.16 16.98
N ALA A 226 5.52 -12.71 17.92
CA ALA A 226 6.87 -12.25 17.61
C ALA A 226 7.73 -13.43 17.06
N PRO A 227 8.79 -13.14 16.27
CA PRO A 227 9.60 -14.18 15.63
C PRO A 227 10.19 -15.24 16.58
N GLU A 228 10.43 -14.87 17.83
CA GLU A 228 11.02 -15.74 18.87
C GLU A 228 9.97 -16.34 19.81
N GLU A 229 8.70 -15.99 19.61
CA GLU A 229 7.61 -16.44 20.48
C GLU A 229 7.10 -17.81 20.05
N THR A 230 7.00 -18.74 21.01
CA THR A 230 6.49 -20.09 20.77
C THR A 230 5.00 -20.16 21.02
N CYS A 231 4.25 -20.65 20.03
CA CYS A 231 2.82 -20.92 20.19
C CYS A 231 2.62 -22.22 20.98
N SER A 232 1.71 -22.24 21.95
CA SER A 232 1.35 -23.49 22.62
C SER A 232 0.61 -24.42 21.66
N PRO A 233 0.70 -25.76 21.83
CA PRO A 233 0.00 -26.72 20.95
C PRO A 233 -1.51 -26.51 20.90
N GLU A 234 -2.11 -26.07 22.00
CA GLU A 234 -3.55 -25.80 22.11
C GLU A 234 -3.92 -24.61 21.22
N LEU A 235 -3.19 -23.50 21.33
CA LEU A 235 -3.40 -22.30 20.50
C LEU A 235 -3.09 -22.56 19.02
N GLU A 236 -2.10 -23.41 18.74
CA GLU A 236 -1.77 -23.78 17.36
C GLU A 236 -2.95 -24.51 16.68
N ASN A 237 -3.61 -25.43 17.38
CA ASN A 237 -4.77 -26.14 16.85
C ASN A 237 -5.93 -25.19 16.54
N VAL A 238 -6.26 -24.28 17.47
CA VAL A 238 -7.32 -23.27 17.27
C VAL A 238 -6.93 -22.30 16.16
N GLY A 239 -5.67 -21.87 16.14
CA GLY A 239 -5.15 -20.96 15.10
C GLY A 239 -5.19 -21.55 13.70
N LYS A 240 -4.86 -22.83 13.53
CA LYS A 240 -4.98 -23.55 12.25
C LYS A 240 -6.44 -23.62 11.79
N LYS A 241 -7.39 -23.85 12.71
CA LYS A 241 -8.83 -23.84 12.40
C LYS A 241 -9.24 -22.45 11.92
N ILE A 242 -8.88 -21.39 12.64
CA ILE A 242 -9.16 -19.99 12.25
C ILE A 242 -8.57 -19.67 10.87
N ALA A 243 -7.29 -20.01 10.64
CA ALA A 243 -6.61 -19.76 9.38
C ALA A 243 -7.29 -20.47 8.20
N LYS A 244 -7.76 -21.71 8.40
CA LYS A 244 -8.51 -22.46 7.42
C LYS A 244 -9.87 -21.83 7.14
N ASP A 245 -10.57 -21.36 8.16
CA ASP A 245 -11.87 -20.70 8.04
C ASP A 245 -11.75 -19.33 7.33
N CYS A 246 -10.56 -18.70 7.29
CA CYS A 246 -10.26 -17.55 6.42
C CYS A 246 -10.16 -17.90 4.93
N ARG A 247 -10.29 -19.19 4.55
CA ARG A 247 -10.34 -19.70 3.16
C ARG A 247 -9.19 -19.24 2.27
N GLY A 248 -8.02 -19.07 2.84
CA GLY A 248 -6.81 -18.68 2.10
C GLY A 248 -6.79 -17.21 1.63
N LEU A 249 -7.71 -16.35 2.11
CA LEU A 249 -7.73 -14.94 1.75
C LEU A 249 -6.78 -14.15 2.67
N PRO A 250 -5.64 -13.61 2.16
CA PRO A 250 -4.65 -12.92 2.97
C PRO A 250 -5.22 -11.78 3.81
N LEU A 251 -6.12 -10.98 3.23
CA LEU A 251 -6.72 -9.85 3.92
C LEU A 251 -7.58 -10.30 5.12
N ALA A 252 -8.35 -11.39 4.97
CA ALA A 252 -9.10 -11.97 6.08
C ALA A 252 -8.18 -12.41 7.22
N ILE A 253 -7.07 -13.06 6.89
CA ILE A 253 -6.06 -13.50 7.87
C ILE A 253 -5.41 -12.29 8.57
N HIS A 254 -5.11 -11.22 7.84
CA HIS A 254 -4.58 -9.99 8.42
C HIS A 254 -5.54 -9.34 9.43
N VAL A 255 -6.81 -9.26 9.08
CA VAL A 255 -7.86 -8.68 9.93
C VAL A 255 -8.03 -9.50 11.21
N ILE A 256 -8.15 -10.82 11.08
CA ILE A 256 -8.28 -11.71 12.24
C ILE A 256 -6.99 -11.70 13.08
N GLY A 257 -5.82 -11.70 12.45
CA GLY A 257 -4.54 -11.56 13.13
C GLY A 257 -4.45 -10.27 13.96
N GLY A 258 -5.03 -9.17 13.46
CA GLY A 258 -5.14 -7.91 14.19
C GLY A 258 -6.05 -7.98 15.45
N ILE A 259 -7.09 -8.82 15.42
CA ILE A 259 -7.93 -9.09 16.59
C ILE A 259 -7.14 -9.93 17.62
N LEU A 260 -6.54 -11.01 17.17
CA LEU A 260 -5.83 -11.97 18.04
C LEU A 260 -4.57 -11.37 18.67
N SER A 261 -3.85 -10.50 17.96
CA SER A 261 -2.64 -9.85 18.48
C SER A 261 -2.88 -8.89 19.65
N GLN A 262 -4.13 -8.45 19.86
CA GLN A 262 -4.52 -7.57 20.97
C GLN A 262 -4.96 -8.33 22.22
N ALA A 263 -5.25 -9.62 22.09
CA ALA A 263 -5.56 -10.48 23.22
C ALA A 263 -4.26 -11.05 23.78
N GLU A 264 -4.12 -11.08 25.09
CA GLU A 264 -3.17 -11.99 25.72
C GLU A 264 -3.45 -13.40 25.19
N THR A 265 -2.48 -14.30 25.15
CA THR A 265 -2.57 -15.67 24.64
C THR A 265 -3.61 -16.50 25.45
N ASN A 266 -4.85 -16.06 25.44
CA ASN A 266 -5.97 -16.64 26.15
C ASN A 266 -6.72 -17.58 25.20
N GLN A 267 -6.68 -18.88 25.49
CA GLN A 267 -7.31 -19.92 24.68
C GLN A 267 -8.82 -19.69 24.51
N ASP A 268 -9.54 -19.33 25.60
CA ASP A 268 -11.00 -19.11 25.55
C ASP A 268 -11.37 -18.00 24.56
N PHE A 269 -10.56 -16.93 24.50
CA PHE A 269 -10.77 -15.85 23.54
C PHE A 269 -10.53 -16.32 22.09
N TRP A 270 -9.50 -17.12 21.86
CA TRP A 270 -9.23 -17.67 20.53
C TRP A 270 -10.33 -18.62 20.06
N GLU A 271 -10.85 -19.45 20.96
CA GLU A 271 -12.00 -20.33 20.68
C GLU A 271 -13.24 -19.51 20.33
N GLN A 272 -13.53 -18.44 21.09
CA GLN A 272 -14.62 -17.52 20.78
C GLN A 272 -14.47 -16.86 19.40
N VAL A 273 -13.25 -16.41 19.04
CA VAL A 273 -12.97 -15.86 17.70
C VAL A 273 -13.16 -16.93 16.64
N SER A 274 -12.67 -18.16 16.87
CA SER A 274 -12.86 -19.30 15.96
C SER A 274 -14.33 -19.58 15.68
N ASP A 275 -15.17 -19.62 16.71
CA ASP A 275 -16.61 -19.89 16.56
C ASP A 275 -17.31 -18.75 15.80
N ASN A 276 -16.93 -17.51 16.07
CA ASN A 276 -17.44 -16.35 15.33
C ASN A 276 -17.04 -16.39 13.85
N VAL A 277 -15.78 -16.68 13.53
CA VAL A 277 -15.31 -16.81 12.13
C VAL A 277 -16.03 -17.97 11.44
N SER A 278 -16.12 -19.14 12.09
CA SER A 278 -16.80 -20.32 11.53
C SER A 278 -18.28 -20.07 11.26
N SER A 279 -18.98 -19.30 12.11
CA SER A 279 -20.39 -18.95 11.91
C SER A 279 -20.62 -18.02 10.73
N THR A 280 -19.63 -17.18 10.38
CA THR A 280 -19.71 -16.25 9.23
C THR A 280 -19.40 -16.90 7.89
N VAL A 281 -18.91 -18.15 7.89
CA VAL A 281 -18.50 -18.90 6.70
C VAL A 281 -19.69 -19.43 5.87
N ALA A 282 -20.91 -19.36 6.39
CA ALA A 282 -22.08 -19.97 5.75
C ALA A 282 -22.44 -19.34 4.37
N ASP A 283 -22.15 -18.05 4.16
CA ASP A 283 -22.41 -17.36 2.91
C ASP A 283 -21.08 -17.03 2.18
N LYS A 284 -20.94 -17.49 0.93
CA LYS A 284 -19.71 -17.33 0.16
C LYS A 284 -19.46 -15.90 -0.29
N ASP A 285 -20.54 -15.16 -0.59
CA ASP A 285 -20.46 -13.83 -1.19
C ASP A 285 -20.28 -12.74 -0.11
N GLU A 286 -20.72 -13.02 1.14
CA GLU A 286 -20.61 -12.08 2.27
C GLU A 286 -19.46 -12.40 3.24
N HIS A 287 -18.69 -13.46 2.99
CA HIS A 287 -17.68 -13.95 3.93
C HIS A 287 -16.69 -12.86 4.37
N PHE A 288 -16.21 -12.07 3.42
CA PHE A 288 -15.24 -11.01 3.70
C PHE A 288 -15.87 -9.85 4.46
N SER A 289 -17.07 -9.42 4.07
CA SER A 289 -17.84 -8.37 4.78
C SER A 289 -18.11 -8.77 6.23
N ASN A 290 -18.42 -10.04 6.47
CA ASN A 290 -18.65 -10.58 7.80
C ASN A 290 -17.37 -10.57 8.67
N ILE A 291 -16.19 -10.87 8.10
CA ILE A 291 -14.91 -10.79 8.81
C ILE A 291 -14.59 -9.33 9.19
N LEU A 292 -14.87 -8.39 8.29
CA LEU A 292 -14.70 -6.97 8.61
C LEU A 292 -15.64 -6.50 9.72
N SER A 293 -16.91 -6.94 9.66
CA SER A 293 -17.90 -6.66 10.69
C SER A 293 -17.45 -7.22 12.04
N LEU A 294 -16.85 -8.41 12.04
CA LEU A 294 -16.29 -9.00 13.26
C LEU A 294 -15.17 -8.11 13.83
N SER A 295 -14.25 -7.65 12.98
CA SER A 295 -13.17 -6.75 13.39
C SER A 295 -13.70 -5.44 13.98
N TYR A 296 -14.71 -4.83 13.34
CA TYR A 296 -15.38 -3.64 13.86
C TYR A 296 -16.06 -3.88 15.20
N ASN A 297 -16.70 -5.04 15.39
CA ASN A 297 -17.37 -5.38 16.65
C ASN A 297 -16.38 -5.52 17.81
N HIS A 298 -15.18 -6.05 17.54
CA HIS A 298 -14.09 -6.16 18.52
C HIS A 298 -13.33 -4.85 18.76
N LEU A 299 -13.61 -3.78 18.01
CA LEU A 299 -13.01 -2.48 18.28
C LEU A 299 -13.52 -1.88 19.60
N PRO A 300 -12.62 -1.34 20.45
CA PRO A 300 -13.00 -0.50 21.56
C PRO A 300 -13.90 0.65 21.11
N ASN A 301 -14.92 0.97 21.93
CA ASN A 301 -15.93 1.97 21.56
C ASN A 301 -15.35 3.35 21.20
N HIS A 302 -14.22 3.73 21.82
CA HIS A 302 -13.57 5.02 21.53
C HIS A 302 -12.85 5.04 20.16
N LEU A 303 -12.52 3.88 19.57
CA LEU A 303 -11.90 3.79 18.25
C LEU A 303 -12.92 3.69 17.11
N LYS A 304 -14.15 3.24 17.38
CA LYS A 304 -15.20 3.06 16.36
C LYS A 304 -15.51 4.32 15.57
N PRO A 305 -15.68 5.51 16.18
CA PRO A 305 -15.90 6.74 15.42
C PRO A 305 -14.71 7.10 14.52
N CYS A 306 -13.48 6.93 15.03
CA CYS A 306 -12.27 7.18 14.23
C CYS A 306 -12.18 6.25 13.02
N PHE A 307 -12.54 4.97 13.17
CA PHE A 307 -12.57 4.02 12.08
C PHE A 307 -13.66 4.36 11.05
N LEU A 308 -14.89 4.61 11.49
CA LEU A 308 -16.00 4.98 10.60
C LEU A 308 -15.74 6.28 9.82
N TYR A 309 -15.02 7.23 10.41
CA TYR A 309 -14.67 8.48 9.75
C TYR A 309 -13.76 8.28 8.53
N MET A 310 -12.99 7.17 8.48
CA MET A 310 -12.19 6.83 7.31
C MET A 310 -13.07 6.61 6.07
N GLY A 311 -14.31 6.16 6.25
CA GLY A 311 -15.27 5.98 5.16
C GLY A 311 -15.77 7.28 4.51
N ALA A 312 -15.44 8.43 5.08
CA ALA A 312 -15.71 9.73 4.45
C ALA A 312 -14.71 10.03 3.30
N PHE A 313 -13.61 9.29 3.21
CA PHE A 313 -12.62 9.47 2.15
C PHE A 313 -12.89 8.49 1.00
N PRO A 314 -12.58 8.90 -0.24
CA PRO A 314 -12.62 7.98 -1.37
C PRO A 314 -11.69 6.76 -1.16
N GLU A 315 -12.02 5.65 -1.83
CA GLU A 315 -11.14 4.48 -1.89
C GLU A 315 -9.75 4.91 -2.38
N ASP A 316 -8.68 4.34 -1.83
CA ASP A 316 -7.28 4.63 -2.14
C ASP A 316 -6.81 6.09 -1.90
N TYR A 317 -7.58 6.87 -1.14
CA TYR A 317 -7.20 8.23 -0.81
C TYR A 317 -6.05 8.25 0.20
N GLU A 318 -4.88 8.74 -0.22
CA GLU A 318 -3.75 8.96 0.68
C GLU A 318 -3.94 10.21 1.52
N ILE A 319 -4.11 10.05 2.83
CA ILE A 319 -4.20 11.16 3.76
C ILE A 319 -2.92 11.28 4.60
N ARG A 320 -2.40 12.50 4.74
CA ARG A 320 -1.29 12.74 5.66
C ARG A 320 -1.74 12.51 7.10
N SER A 321 -0.96 11.77 7.88
CA SER A 321 -1.29 11.46 9.28
C SER A 321 -1.55 12.71 10.12
N SER A 322 -0.81 13.81 9.90
CA SER A 322 -1.03 15.08 10.58
C SER A 322 -2.40 15.71 10.24
N LYS A 323 -2.81 15.64 8.95
CA LYS A 323 -4.14 16.12 8.54
C LYS A 323 -5.24 15.29 9.16
N LEU A 324 -5.08 13.96 9.16
CA LEU A 324 -6.05 13.03 9.75
C LEU A 324 -6.20 13.27 11.26
N VAL A 325 -5.08 13.44 11.99
CA VAL A 325 -5.08 13.78 13.43
C VAL A 325 -5.90 15.05 13.67
N ASN A 326 -5.65 16.12 12.89
CA ASN A 326 -6.37 17.38 13.05
C ASN A 326 -7.87 17.24 12.77
N LEU A 327 -8.24 16.43 11.76
CA LEU A 327 -9.65 16.17 11.44
C LEU A 327 -10.34 15.40 12.56
N LEU A 328 -9.74 14.34 13.11
CA LEU A 328 -10.31 13.56 14.22
C LEU A 328 -10.50 14.41 15.49
N VAL A 329 -9.59 15.36 15.74
CA VAL A 329 -9.72 16.32 16.85
C VAL A 329 -10.83 17.32 16.58
N ALA A 330 -10.89 17.88 15.37
CA ALA A 330 -11.91 18.87 14.98
C ALA A 330 -13.34 18.30 15.02
N GLU A 331 -13.51 17.04 14.63
CA GLU A 331 -14.79 16.32 14.68
C GLU A 331 -15.18 15.85 16.08
N GLY A 332 -14.30 16.03 17.09
CA GLY A 332 -14.59 15.67 18.47
C GLY A 332 -14.58 14.16 18.73
N PHE A 333 -13.98 13.34 17.86
CA PHE A 333 -13.87 11.89 18.06
C PHE A 333 -12.84 11.50 19.12
N VAL A 334 -11.99 12.44 19.51
CA VAL A 334 -10.93 12.24 20.50
C VAL A 334 -11.29 12.95 21.81
N ARG A 335 -11.26 12.23 22.92
CA ARG A 335 -11.49 12.81 24.23
C ARG A 335 -10.17 13.19 24.91
N PRO A 336 -10.14 14.29 25.69
CA PRO A 336 -8.97 14.63 26.48
C PRO A 336 -8.59 13.46 27.42
N MET A 337 -7.31 13.15 27.45
CA MET A 337 -6.72 12.22 28.43
C MET A 337 -5.89 13.04 29.42
N SER A 338 -5.85 12.63 30.68
CA SER A 338 -5.30 13.42 31.80
C SER A 338 -3.90 13.95 31.55
N ASP A 339 -3.07 13.26 30.74
CA ASP A 339 -1.65 13.54 30.57
C ASP A 339 -1.23 13.74 29.09
N LYS A 340 -2.20 13.84 28.16
CA LYS A 340 -1.90 13.94 26.72
C LYS A 340 -2.73 15.03 26.05
N SER A 341 -2.14 15.72 25.09
CA SER A 341 -2.89 16.63 24.21
C SER A 341 -3.89 15.84 23.36
N LEU A 342 -4.90 16.54 22.81
CA LEU A 342 -5.89 15.91 21.90
C LEU A 342 -5.21 15.29 20.68
N GLU A 343 -4.17 15.95 20.16
CA GLU A 343 -3.38 15.47 19.02
C GLU A 343 -2.59 14.20 19.36
N GLU A 344 -2.03 14.11 20.56
CA GLU A 344 -1.34 12.91 21.04
C GLU A 344 -2.31 11.76 21.28
N ALA A 345 -3.48 12.03 21.79
CA ALA A 345 -4.54 11.05 21.95
C ALA A 345 -5.03 10.55 20.57
N ALA A 346 -5.22 11.46 19.59
CA ALA A 346 -5.57 11.10 18.21
C ALA A 346 -4.50 10.21 17.55
N LYS A 347 -3.21 10.54 17.72
CA LYS A 347 -2.09 9.69 17.23
C LYS A 347 -2.11 8.31 17.88
N THR A 348 -2.46 8.23 19.18
CA THR A 348 -2.60 6.95 19.88
C THR A 348 -3.75 6.13 19.31
N HIS A 349 -4.90 6.75 19.00
CA HIS A 349 -6.04 6.09 18.35
C HIS A 349 -5.68 5.57 16.95
N LEU A 350 -5.01 6.40 16.13
CA LEU A 350 -4.57 5.98 14.80
C LEU A 350 -3.57 4.82 14.87
N LYS A 351 -2.61 4.89 15.80
CA LYS A 351 -1.68 3.79 16.03
C LYS A 351 -2.41 2.50 16.40
N ALA A 352 -3.39 2.58 17.30
CA ALA A 352 -4.19 1.42 17.71
C ALA A 352 -5.02 0.81 16.54
N LEU A 353 -5.45 1.61 15.56
CA LEU A 353 -6.11 1.12 14.34
C LEU A 353 -5.10 0.47 13.36
N VAL A 354 -3.88 1.01 13.26
CA VAL A 354 -2.79 0.42 12.49
C VAL A 354 -2.37 -0.92 13.08
N ASP A 355 -2.17 -0.98 14.41
CA ASP A 355 -1.76 -2.19 15.11
C ASP A 355 -2.82 -3.33 14.98
N ARG A 356 -4.07 -2.98 14.69
CA ARG A 356 -5.17 -3.91 14.38
C ARG A 356 -5.34 -4.23 12.89
N ASN A 357 -4.41 -3.79 12.05
CA ASN A 357 -4.45 -3.96 10.59
C ASN A 357 -5.74 -3.42 9.92
N LEU A 358 -6.38 -2.40 10.52
CA LEU A 358 -7.55 -1.73 9.94
C LEU A 358 -7.19 -0.51 9.12
N ILE A 359 -5.99 0.02 9.31
CA ILE A 359 -5.40 1.11 8.55
C ILE A 359 -3.98 0.69 8.13
N PHE A 360 -3.63 0.94 6.89
CA PHE A 360 -2.28 0.71 6.38
C PHE A 360 -1.51 2.03 6.30
N VAL A 361 -0.21 1.97 6.59
CA VAL A 361 0.69 3.13 6.50
C VAL A 361 1.56 2.97 5.28
N SER A 362 1.42 3.87 4.31
CA SER A 362 2.33 3.97 3.17
C SER A 362 3.64 4.64 3.59
N GLN A 363 4.77 4.00 3.32
CA GLN A 363 6.10 4.52 3.64
C GLN A 363 6.67 5.48 2.59
N GLN A 364 5.87 6.18 1.82
CA GLN A 364 6.37 7.16 0.87
C GLN A 364 6.53 8.53 1.54
N GLY A 365 7.75 8.84 1.96
CA GLY A 365 8.14 10.16 2.44
C GLY A 365 9.63 10.26 2.63
N VAL A 366 10.34 10.82 1.65
CA VAL A 366 11.64 11.46 1.87
C VAL A 366 11.39 12.60 2.85
N MET A 367 12.10 12.62 4.01
CA MET A 367 11.96 13.54 5.15
C MET A 367 10.88 13.16 6.19
N GLY A 368 10.94 11.97 6.79
CA GLY A 368 10.42 11.76 8.17
C GLY A 368 8.93 11.92 8.42
N MET A 369 8.12 12.28 7.45
CA MET A 369 6.67 12.37 7.58
C MET A 369 6.03 11.09 7.04
N ARG A 370 5.59 10.23 7.94
CA ARG A 370 4.80 9.03 7.59
C ARG A 370 3.47 9.49 6.99
N LYS A 371 3.22 9.11 5.74
CA LYS A 371 1.87 9.21 5.16
C LYS A 371 1.10 7.98 5.61
N ALA A 372 0.00 8.16 6.30
CA ALA A 372 -0.95 7.08 6.57
C ALA A 372 -1.93 7.03 5.40
N THR A 373 -1.97 5.91 4.70
CA THR A 373 -3.01 5.63 3.72
C THR A 373 -4.09 4.85 4.44
N ALA A 374 -5.26 5.45 4.60
CA ALA A 374 -6.40 4.74 5.13
C ALA A 374 -7.05 3.99 3.97
N TYR A 375 -6.77 2.69 3.85
CA TYR A 375 -7.61 1.83 3.04
C TYR A 375 -8.82 1.43 3.88
N MET A 376 -9.98 1.93 3.53
CA MET A 376 -11.19 1.26 3.93
C MET A 376 -11.40 0.08 2.99
N ILE A 377 -11.54 -1.05 3.61
CA ILE A 377 -11.94 -2.27 2.96
C ILE A 377 -13.44 -2.13 2.69
N SER A 378 -13.79 -1.73 1.48
CA SER A 378 -15.18 -1.71 0.99
C SER A 378 -15.55 -3.07 0.42
#